data_93e8f3d6ed784c7fa059b6ca374536f8
#
_entry.id   93e8f3d6ed784c7fa059b6ca374536f8
#
_cell.length_a   1.000
_cell.length_b   1.000
_cell.length_c   1.000
_cell.angle_alpha   90.00
_cell.angle_beta   90.00
_cell.angle_gamma   90.00
#
_symmetry.space_group_name_H-M   'P 1'
#
loop_
_entity.id
_entity.type
_entity.pdbx_description
1 polymer ?
#
loop_
_entity_poly.entity_id
_entity_poly.type
_entity_poly.pdbx_seq_one_letter_code
_entity_poly.pdbx_strand_id
1 'polypeptide(L)'
;MKALPYIASGVTINRIEVWVTNKRGNYNEARNIIALTDLGEYDPAHIQDTQWTTAAGARTPYNKANTLYETLTQGHPAVRDIQQVSSVMQELAGMEVGEDYEKIESARLLSNGEYTLNAALGYISLKSALNQDEVLAVAYEYTYAGQVYQVGEFSTDASESLKAPNALLLKMLKSSNNAPIAKNKGTWDLMMKNIYSIGASQ
;
A
#
# COMPACT_ATOMS: atom_id res chain seq x y z
N MET A 1 -4.87 22.68 33.16
CA MET A 1 -4.80 22.28 31.74
C MET A 1 -4.76 20.76 31.70
N LYS A 2 -5.71 20.10 31.05
CA LYS A 2 -5.58 18.66 30.77
C LYS A 2 -4.48 18.52 29.73
N ALA A 3 -3.44 17.75 30.01
CA ALA A 3 -2.41 17.44 29.06
C ALA A 3 -3.03 16.77 27.84
N LEU A 4 -2.72 17.24 26.64
CA LEU A 4 -3.12 16.57 25.41
C LEU A 4 -2.51 15.16 25.42
N PRO A 5 -3.24 14.13 24.96
CA PRO A 5 -2.72 12.78 24.91
C PRO A 5 -1.46 12.77 24.01
N TYR A 6 -0.34 12.38 24.58
CA TYR A 6 0.90 12.18 23.85
C TYR A 6 0.87 10.78 23.23
N ILE A 7 0.88 10.73 21.88
CA ILE A 7 0.94 9.46 21.15
C ILE A 7 2.42 9.13 20.94
N ALA A 8 2.94 8.16 21.69
CA ALA A 8 4.26 7.60 21.49
C ALA A 8 4.08 6.21 20.83
N SER A 9 4.21 6.15 19.50
CA SER A 9 4.05 4.87 18.77
C SER A 9 5.27 3.95 18.92
N GLY A 10 6.44 4.48 19.30
CA GLY A 10 7.71 3.74 19.25
C GLY A 10 8.16 3.37 17.84
N VAL A 11 7.43 3.82 16.82
CA VAL A 11 7.70 3.58 15.39
C VAL A 11 8.40 4.80 14.79
N THR A 12 9.46 4.55 14.03
CA THR A 12 10.13 5.58 13.23
C THR A 12 10.05 5.18 11.76
N ILE A 13 9.42 6.01 10.94
CA ILE A 13 9.40 5.80 9.49
C ILE A 13 10.76 6.24 8.92
N ASN A 14 11.46 5.30 8.31
CA ASN A 14 12.78 5.55 7.71
C ASN A 14 12.66 6.02 6.27
N ARG A 15 11.72 5.41 5.51
CA ARG A 15 11.59 5.61 4.07
C ARG A 15 10.15 5.36 3.64
N ILE A 16 9.66 6.12 2.67
CA ILE A 16 8.35 5.92 2.07
C ILE A 16 8.37 6.31 0.58
N GLU A 17 7.72 5.53 -0.24
CA GLU A 17 7.34 5.87 -1.61
C GLU A 17 5.82 5.84 -1.73
N VAL A 18 5.25 6.88 -2.34
CA VAL A 18 3.81 7.03 -2.54
C VAL A 18 3.52 7.06 -4.03
N TRP A 19 2.71 6.13 -4.49
CA TRP A 19 2.42 5.91 -5.90
C TRP A 19 0.94 6.13 -6.19
N VAL A 20 0.66 6.73 -7.33
CA VAL A 20 -0.72 6.99 -7.80
C VAL A 20 -0.87 6.64 -9.26
N THR A 21 -2.11 6.44 -9.69
CA THR A 21 -2.47 6.34 -11.11
C THR A 21 -1.97 7.56 -11.87
N ASN A 22 -1.28 7.35 -12.99
CA ASN A 22 -0.70 8.42 -13.79
C ASN A 22 -1.70 9.00 -14.79
N LYS A 23 -2.44 10.02 -14.37
CA LYS A 23 -3.37 10.75 -15.26
C LYS A 23 -2.77 11.99 -15.93
N ARG A 24 -1.56 12.39 -15.51
CA ARG A 24 -0.91 13.61 -16.01
C ARG A 24 0.08 13.36 -17.13
N GLY A 25 0.29 12.10 -17.52
CA GLY A 25 1.23 11.74 -18.60
C GLY A 25 2.70 12.03 -18.27
N ASN A 26 3.07 12.12 -17.00
CA ASN A 26 4.46 12.24 -16.59
C ASN A 26 5.06 10.84 -16.43
N TYR A 27 5.96 10.48 -17.33
CA TYR A 27 6.56 9.14 -17.38
C TYR A 27 8.00 9.10 -16.87
N ASN A 28 8.57 10.20 -16.37
CA ASN A 28 9.99 10.28 -16.01
C ASN A 28 10.42 9.32 -14.89
N GLU A 29 9.52 8.93 -14.01
CA GLU A 29 9.78 7.96 -12.93
C GLU A 29 8.63 6.95 -12.83
N ALA A 30 7.95 6.74 -13.97
CA ALA A 30 6.81 5.85 -13.99
C ALA A 30 7.24 4.38 -13.89
N ARG A 31 6.50 3.60 -13.10
CA ARG A 31 6.71 2.16 -12.91
C ARG A 31 5.39 1.42 -13.00
N ASN A 32 5.46 0.19 -13.48
CA ASN A 32 4.35 -0.73 -13.32
C ASN A 32 4.26 -1.13 -11.86
N ILE A 33 3.06 -1.10 -11.28
CA ILE A 33 2.82 -1.50 -9.91
C ILE A 33 1.61 -2.43 -9.81
N ILE A 34 1.66 -3.29 -8.80
CA ILE A 34 0.54 -4.10 -8.34
C ILE A 34 0.31 -3.73 -6.89
N ALA A 35 -0.80 -3.07 -6.63
CA ALA A 35 -1.21 -2.68 -5.30
C ALA A 35 -2.10 -3.77 -4.70
N LEU A 36 -1.76 -4.25 -3.52
CA LEU A 36 -2.38 -5.40 -2.85
C LEU A 36 -3.03 -4.96 -1.54
N THR A 37 -4.25 -5.39 -1.28
CA THR A 37 -4.99 -5.05 -0.06
C THR A 37 -4.34 -5.71 1.16
N ASP A 38 -4.03 -7.00 1.10
CA ASP A 38 -3.56 -7.77 2.25
C ASP A 38 -2.04 -7.78 2.43
N LEU A 39 -1.29 -7.05 1.59
CA LEU A 39 0.16 -6.99 1.71
C LEU A 39 0.57 -6.41 3.07
N GLY A 40 1.38 -7.17 3.79
CA GLY A 40 1.94 -6.77 5.06
C GLY A 40 0.99 -6.84 6.25
N GLU A 41 -0.25 -7.27 6.08
CA GLU A 41 -1.20 -7.46 7.18
C GLU A 41 -0.76 -8.62 8.08
N TYR A 42 -0.73 -8.38 9.38
CA TYR A 42 -0.35 -9.37 10.40
C TYR A 42 -1.53 -9.79 11.28
N ASP A 43 -2.57 -8.98 11.35
CA ASP A 43 -3.77 -9.27 12.12
C ASP A 43 -4.80 -9.99 11.24
N PRO A 44 -5.20 -11.22 11.58
CA PRO A 44 -6.22 -11.96 10.81
C PRO A 44 -7.53 -11.20 10.63
N ALA A 45 -7.87 -10.28 11.54
CA ALA A 45 -9.08 -9.47 11.43
C ALA A 45 -8.99 -8.41 10.32
N HIS A 46 -7.80 -8.08 9.86
CA HIS A 46 -7.55 -7.13 8.78
C HIS A 46 -7.23 -7.79 7.45
N ILE A 47 -6.94 -9.09 7.43
CA ILE A 47 -6.75 -9.86 6.20
C ILE A 47 -8.12 -10.07 5.57
N GLN A 48 -8.25 -9.60 4.33
CA GLN A 48 -9.52 -9.64 3.61
C GLN A 48 -9.77 -11.03 3.01
N ASP A 49 -8.76 -11.62 2.42
CA ASP A 49 -8.84 -12.94 1.82
C ASP A 49 -8.30 -14.01 2.79
N THR A 50 -9.19 -14.90 3.22
CA THR A 50 -8.94 -15.93 4.23
C THR A 50 -7.92 -17.00 3.82
N GLN A 51 -7.51 -17.05 2.57
CA GLN A 51 -6.45 -17.96 2.13
C GLN A 51 -5.06 -17.53 2.64
N TRP A 52 -4.87 -16.23 2.92
CA TRP A 52 -3.61 -15.73 3.46
C TRP A 52 -3.56 -15.95 4.97
N THR A 53 -2.57 -16.70 5.40
CA THR A 53 -2.38 -16.99 6.82
C THR A 53 -1.26 -16.14 7.40
N THR A 54 -1.46 -15.64 8.62
CA THR A 54 -0.44 -14.86 9.31
C THR A 54 0.76 -15.72 9.69
N ALA A 55 1.94 -15.15 9.58
CA ALA A 55 3.17 -15.81 10.01
C ALA A 55 3.19 -15.98 11.54
N ALA A 56 3.69 -17.11 12.01
CA ALA A 56 3.78 -17.39 13.43
C ALA A 56 4.59 -16.31 14.16
N GLY A 57 3.96 -15.65 15.12
CA GLY A 57 4.59 -14.59 15.92
C GLY A 57 4.67 -13.22 15.26
N ALA A 58 4.09 -13.02 14.07
CA ALA A 58 3.96 -11.70 13.48
C ALA A 58 3.12 -10.79 14.38
N ARG A 59 3.66 -9.60 14.71
CA ARG A 59 3.00 -8.61 15.59
C ARG A 59 3.05 -7.20 15.01
N THR A 60 3.60 -7.05 13.82
CA THR A 60 3.80 -5.77 13.15
C THR A 60 3.65 -5.97 11.64
N PRO A 61 3.27 -4.95 10.87
CA PRO A 61 3.18 -5.04 9.42
C PRO A 61 4.57 -5.23 8.80
N TYR A 62 4.74 -6.22 7.91
CA TYR A 62 5.92 -6.38 7.05
C TYR A 62 5.60 -7.36 5.91
N ASN A 63 6.40 -7.37 4.85
CA ASN A 63 6.09 -8.17 3.65
C ASN A 63 5.78 -9.66 3.94
N LYS A 64 6.47 -10.24 4.93
CA LYS A 64 6.26 -11.65 5.31
C LYS A 64 5.37 -11.82 6.55
N ALA A 65 4.57 -10.82 6.90
CA ALA A 65 3.64 -10.91 8.03
C ALA A 65 2.51 -11.91 7.77
N ASN A 66 2.23 -12.19 6.50
CA ASN A 66 1.38 -13.27 6.03
C ASN A 66 1.99 -13.95 4.80
N THR A 67 1.34 -15.00 4.32
CA THR A 67 1.85 -15.85 3.23
C THR A 67 1.75 -15.21 1.84
N LEU A 68 1.00 -14.11 1.66
CA LEU A 68 0.72 -13.49 0.35
C LEU A 68 2.02 -13.15 -0.42
N TYR A 69 2.90 -12.36 0.19
CA TYR A 69 4.10 -11.88 -0.49
C TYR A 69 5.02 -13.02 -0.96
N GLU A 70 5.25 -14.01 -0.11
CA GLU A 70 6.10 -15.16 -0.46
C GLU A 70 5.45 -16.02 -1.55
N THR A 71 4.15 -16.25 -1.46
CA THR A 71 3.40 -16.99 -2.48
C THR A 71 3.53 -16.33 -3.85
N LEU A 72 3.36 -15.02 -3.93
CA LEU A 72 3.49 -14.29 -5.19
C LEU A 72 4.93 -14.29 -5.72
N THR A 73 5.89 -13.97 -4.87
CA THR A 73 7.28 -13.73 -5.34
C THR A 73 8.06 -15.01 -5.61
N GLN A 74 7.81 -16.09 -4.86
CA GLN A 74 8.52 -17.35 -4.99
C GLN A 74 7.74 -18.37 -5.83
N GLY A 75 6.42 -18.43 -5.66
CA GLY A 75 5.58 -19.39 -6.35
C GLY A 75 5.16 -18.95 -7.75
N HIS A 76 4.96 -17.65 -7.95
CA HIS A 76 4.37 -17.10 -9.18
C HIS A 76 5.11 -15.86 -9.71
N PRO A 77 6.38 -16.00 -10.14
CA PRO A 77 7.19 -14.84 -10.58
C PRO A 77 6.58 -14.08 -11.78
N ALA A 78 5.70 -14.72 -12.56
CA ALA A 78 4.95 -14.09 -13.64
C ALA A 78 3.99 -12.98 -13.16
N VAL A 79 3.72 -12.91 -11.86
CA VAL A 79 2.96 -11.79 -11.26
C VAL A 79 3.59 -10.43 -11.55
N ARG A 80 4.90 -10.37 -11.77
CA ARG A 80 5.62 -9.13 -12.06
C ARG A 80 5.43 -8.62 -13.49
N ASP A 81 4.94 -9.48 -14.38
CA ASP A 81 4.57 -9.08 -15.73
C ASP A 81 3.16 -8.47 -15.71
N ILE A 82 3.08 -7.17 -15.99
CA ILE A 82 1.82 -6.42 -15.94
C ILE A 82 0.76 -6.97 -16.91
N GLN A 83 1.17 -7.69 -17.96
CA GLN A 83 0.24 -8.30 -18.90
C GLN A 83 -0.30 -9.65 -18.41
N GLN A 84 0.48 -10.36 -17.60
CA GLN A 84 0.14 -11.69 -17.10
C GLN A 84 -0.51 -11.67 -15.70
N VAL A 85 -0.31 -10.58 -14.94
CA VAL A 85 -0.73 -10.50 -13.55
C VAL A 85 -2.20 -10.88 -13.33
N SER A 86 -3.11 -10.44 -14.19
CA SER A 86 -4.54 -10.73 -14.03
C SER A 86 -4.86 -12.23 -14.12
N SER A 87 -4.21 -12.94 -15.04
CA SER A 87 -4.36 -14.40 -15.17
C SER A 87 -3.78 -15.12 -13.97
N VAL A 88 -2.60 -14.69 -13.50
CA VAL A 88 -1.93 -15.26 -12.34
C VAL A 88 -2.77 -15.08 -11.07
N MET A 89 -3.32 -13.88 -10.83
CA MET A 89 -4.15 -13.60 -9.66
C MET A 89 -5.47 -14.37 -9.67
N GLN A 90 -6.09 -14.49 -10.84
CA GLN A 90 -7.33 -15.27 -10.99
C GLN A 90 -7.09 -16.77 -10.77
N GLU A 91 -6.01 -17.32 -11.32
CA GLU A 91 -5.67 -18.73 -11.20
C GLU A 91 -5.24 -19.09 -9.76
N LEU A 92 -4.43 -18.24 -9.15
CA LEU A 92 -3.85 -18.47 -7.84
C LEU A 92 -4.91 -18.47 -6.72
N ALA A 93 -5.85 -17.54 -6.78
CA ALA A 93 -6.67 -17.24 -5.61
C ALA A 93 -8.08 -16.75 -5.94
N GLY A 94 -8.44 -16.65 -7.21
CA GLY A 94 -9.68 -15.99 -7.58
C GLY A 94 -9.74 -14.53 -7.17
N MET A 95 -8.58 -13.87 -7.03
CA MET A 95 -8.49 -12.47 -6.63
C MET A 95 -9.11 -11.54 -7.67
N GLU A 96 -9.88 -10.56 -7.20
CA GLU A 96 -10.62 -9.63 -8.04
C GLU A 96 -9.96 -8.25 -8.09
N VAL A 97 -9.84 -7.71 -9.32
CA VAL A 97 -9.35 -6.34 -9.54
C VAL A 97 -10.31 -5.33 -8.91
N GLY A 98 -9.77 -4.33 -8.22
CA GLY A 98 -10.57 -3.30 -7.55
C GLY A 98 -11.00 -3.68 -6.13
N GLU A 99 -10.82 -4.95 -5.75
CA GLU A 99 -11.11 -5.45 -4.41
C GLU A 99 -9.83 -5.94 -3.71
N ASP A 100 -9.24 -7.02 -4.21
CA ASP A 100 -8.07 -7.65 -3.61
C ASP A 100 -6.76 -7.02 -4.10
N TYR A 101 -6.74 -6.58 -5.34
CA TYR A 101 -5.59 -5.90 -5.93
C TYR A 101 -5.97 -4.90 -7.02
N GLU A 102 -5.03 -4.02 -7.32
CA GLU A 102 -5.07 -3.14 -8.49
C GLU A 102 -3.78 -3.28 -9.30
N LYS A 103 -3.89 -3.32 -10.62
CA LYS A 103 -2.74 -3.22 -11.51
C LYS A 103 -2.70 -1.86 -12.18
N ILE A 104 -1.56 -1.20 -12.14
CA ILE A 104 -1.40 0.13 -12.71
C ILE A 104 -0.17 0.15 -13.59
N GLU A 105 -0.41 0.34 -14.89
CA GLU A 105 0.65 0.56 -15.85
C GLU A 105 1.18 1.99 -15.73
N SER A 106 2.49 2.13 -15.68
CA SER A 106 3.16 3.43 -15.61
C SER A 106 2.64 4.33 -14.48
N ALA A 107 2.43 3.77 -13.30
CA ALA A 107 2.09 4.54 -12.10
C ALA A 107 3.13 5.64 -11.84
N ARG A 108 2.68 6.75 -11.28
CA ARG A 108 3.52 7.92 -10.99
C ARG A 108 3.93 7.95 -9.53
N LEU A 109 5.22 8.13 -9.28
CA LEU A 109 5.74 8.42 -7.94
C LEU A 109 5.39 9.87 -7.55
N LEU A 110 4.82 10.06 -6.36
CA LEU A 110 4.59 11.38 -5.81
C LEU A 110 5.89 11.98 -5.25
N SER A 111 6.17 13.22 -5.61
CA SER A 111 7.25 13.97 -4.99
C SER A 111 6.91 14.34 -3.54
N ASN A 112 7.95 14.59 -2.72
CA ASN A 112 7.78 15.05 -1.33
C ASN A 112 6.98 16.37 -1.21
N GLY A 113 6.86 17.11 -2.30
CA GLY A 113 6.04 18.32 -2.38
C GLY A 113 4.54 18.07 -2.51
N GLU A 114 4.09 16.87 -2.88
CA GLU A 114 2.68 16.55 -3.18
C GLU A 114 1.93 15.90 -2.01
N TYR A 115 2.65 15.47 -0.98
CA TYR A 115 2.04 14.93 0.25
C TYR A 115 2.81 15.39 1.49
N THR A 116 2.24 15.16 2.65
CA THR A 116 2.91 15.30 3.94
C THR A 116 2.82 13.99 4.69
N LEU A 117 3.92 13.58 5.32
CA LEU A 117 3.98 12.42 6.19
C LEU A 117 3.96 12.87 7.64
N ASN A 118 3.02 12.38 8.42
CA ASN A 118 3.07 12.47 9.88
C ASN A 118 3.61 11.14 10.42
N ALA A 119 4.91 11.09 10.64
CA ALA A 119 5.58 9.87 11.09
C ALA A 119 5.15 9.42 12.50
N ALA A 120 4.79 10.36 13.37
CA ALA A 120 4.37 10.06 14.74
C ALA A 120 2.98 9.40 14.81
N LEU A 121 2.10 9.78 13.89
CA LEU A 121 0.74 9.26 13.81
C LEU A 121 0.55 8.20 12.71
N GLY A 122 1.56 7.98 11.88
CA GLY A 122 1.56 6.95 10.83
C GLY A 122 0.57 7.21 9.69
N TYR A 123 0.37 8.48 9.28
CA TYR A 123 -0.48 8.79 8.15
C TYR A 123 0.19 9.71 7.12
N ILE A 124 -0.29 9.64 5.88
CA ILE A 124 0.02 10.60 4.83
C ILE A 124 -1.20 11.47 4.53
N SER A 125 -0.95 12.74 4.19
CA SER A 125 -1.96 13.67 3.74
C SER A 125 -1.58 14.20 2.36
N LEU A 126 -2.42 13.97 1.37
CA LEU A 126 -2.21 14.44 0.00
C LEU A 126 -2.59 15.92 -0.11
N LYS A 127 -1.80 16.72 -0.84
CA LYS A 127 -2.11 18.13 -1.09
C LYS A 127 -3.19 18.33 -2.15
N SER A 128 -3.40 17.32 -3.00
CA SER A 128 -4.47 17.31 -3.99
C SER A 128 -5.36 16.09 -3.77
N ALA A 129 -6.67 16.28 -3.84
CA ALA A 129 -7.60 15.17 -3.75
C ALA A 129 -7.41 14.22 -4.96
N LEU A 130 -7.57 12.93 -4.70
CA LEU A 130 -7.62 11.92 -5.75
C LEU A 130 -9.04 11.82 -6.31
N ASN A 131 -9.13 11.53 -7.61
CA ASN A 131 -10.41 11.17 -8.23
C ASN A 131 -10.85 9.78 -7.74
N GLN A 132 -12.12 9.44 -8.00
CA GLN A 132 -12.67 8.16 -7.57
C GLN A 132 -11.91 6.97 -8.18
N ASP A 133 -11.55 7.07 -9.43
CA ASP A 133 -10.86 6.04 -10.23
C ASP A 133 -9.32 6.06 -10.09
N GLU A 134 -8.75 6.93 -9.26
CA GLU A 134 -7.33 6.92 -8.96
C GLU A 134 -7.02 5.98 -7.79
N VAL A 135 -6.00 5.17 -7.97
CA VAL A 135 -5.46 4.25 -6.96
C VAL A 135 -4.33 4.93 -6.21
N LEU A 136 -4.24 4.67 -4.93
CA LEU A 136 -3.13 5.08 -4.06
C LEU A 136 -2.47 3.85 -3.46
N ALA A 137 -1.17 3.74 -3.65
CA ALA A 137 -0.37 2.66 -3.08
C ALA A 137 0.94 3.17 -2.48
N VAL A 138 1.50 2.42 -1.55
CA VAL A 138 2.74 2.80 -0.86
C VAL A 138 3.69 1.62 -0.71
N ALA A 139 4.99 1.95 -0.66
CA ALA A 139 6.00 1.15 0.02
C ALA A 139 6.54 1.98 1.18
N TYR A 140 6.77 1.35 2.33
CA TYR A 140 7.36 2.03 3.47
C TYR A 140 8.25 1.09 4.29
N GLU A 141 9.28 1.69 4.88
CA GLU A 141 10.19 1.04 5.80
C GLU A 141 10.14 1.79 7.13
N TYR A 142 10.15 1.06 8.21
CA TYR A 142 10.12 1.62 9.55
C TYR A 142 10.95 0.81 10.54
N THR A 143 11.38 1.46 11.60
CA THR A 143 12.03 0.84 12.75
C THR A 143 11.05 0.76 13.92
N TYR A 144 10.93 -0.40 14.52
CA TYR A 144 10.18 -0.64 15.75
C TYR A 144 10.96 -1.60 16.66
N ALA A 145 11.10 -1.25 17.92
CA ALA A 145 11.85 -2.04 18.93
C ALA A 145 13.27 -2.45 18.46
N GLY A 146 13.95 -1.57 17.70
CA GLY A 146 15.30 -1.81 17.17
C GLY A 146 15.39 -2.72 15.95
N GLN A 147 14.25 -3.15 15.42
CA GLN A 147 14.15 -3.97 14.20
C GLN A 147 13.62 -3.14 13.04
N VAL A 148 14.12 -3.39 11.85
CA VAL A 148 13.67 -2.75 10.60
C VAL A 148 12.65 -3.65 9.92
N TYR A 149 11.54 -3.07 9.52
CA TYR A 149 10.43 -3.73 8.82
C TYR A 149 10.11 -2.99 7.54
N GLN A 150 9.77 -3.74 6.49
CA GLN A 150 9.39 -3.18 5.19
C GLN A 150 8.06 -3.76 4.73
N VAL A 151 7.19 -2.89 4.22
CA VAL A 151 5.96 -3.25 3.51
C VAL A 151 6.02 -2.66 2.11
N GLY A 152 5.77 -3.50 1.11
CA GLY A 152 5.94 -3.14 -0.30
C GLY A 152 7.39 -3.15 -0.75
N GLU A 153 7.61 -2.80 -2.01
CA GLU A 153 8.91 -2.80 -2.68
C GLU A 153 9.26 -1.39 -3.15
N PHE A 154 10.51 -1.00 -2.98
CA PHE A 154 10.97 0.32 -3.40
C PHE A 154 11.52 0.29 -4.82
N SER A 155 11.24 1.34 -5.57
CA SER A 155 11.72 1.50 -6.95
C SER A 155 13.25 1.65 -7.04
N THR A 156 13.88 2.06 -5.95
CA THR A 156 15.32 2.31 -5.85
C THR A 156 16.11 1.10 -5.36
N ASP A 157 15.44 0.01 -5.01
CA ASP A 157 16.12 -1.22 -4.59
C ASP A 157 16.82 -1.89 -5.79
N ALA A 158 18.03 -2.39 -5.57
CA ALA A 158 18.94 -2.82 -6.65
C ALA A 158 18.66 -4.24 -7.20
N SER A 159 17.63 -4.93 -6.72
CA SER A 159 17.31 -6.29 -7.20
C SER A 159 16.88 -6.29 -8.67
N GLU A 160 17.40 -7.23 -9.45
CA GLU A 160 17.02 -7.41 -10.87
C GLU A 160 15.50 -7.65 -11.05
N SER A 161 14.89 -8.37 -10.11
CA SER A 161 13.44 -8.64 -10.13
C SER A 161 12.59 -7.37 -9.97
N LEU A 162 13.17 -6.28 -9.45
CA LEU A 162 12.50 -5.01 -9.22
C LEU A 162 12.78 -3.97 -10.31
N LYS A 163 13.66 -4.29 -11.28
CA LYS A 163 13.94 -3.38 -12.39
C LYS A 163 12.77 -3.34 -13.38
N ALA A 164 12.57 -2.19 -14.00
CA ALA A 164 11.63 -2.08 -15.11
C ALA A 164 11.97 -3.06 -16.25
N PRO A 165 11.00 -3.68 -16.91
CA PRO A 165 9.55 -3.39 -16.85
C PRO A 165 8.77 -4.10 -15.74
N ASN A 166 9.42 -4.87 -14.88
CA ASN A 166 8.77 -5.63 -13.82
C ASN A 166 7.97 -4.72 -12.88
N ALA A 167 6.78 -5.17 -12.52
CA ALA A 167 5.92 -4.47 -11.59
C ALA A 167 6.43 -4.59 -10.14
N LEU A 168 6.29 -3.50 -9.38
CA LEU A 168 6.53 -3.48 -7.94
C LEU A 168 5.25 -3.93 -7.20
N LEU A 169 5.42 -4.70 -6.14
CA LEU A 169 4.34 -5.09 -5.24
C LEU A 169 4.23 -4.07 -4.11
N LEU A 170 3.09 -3.40 -4.02
CA LEU A 170 2.87 -2.28 -3.10
C LEU A 170 1.63 -2.52 -2.21
N LYS A 171 1.61 -1.90 -1.03
CA LYS A 171 0.43 -1.86 -0.18
C LYS A 171 -0.60 -0.90 -0.75
N MET A 172 -1.81 -1.38 -1.00
CA MET A 172 -2.91 -0.56 -1.44
C MET A 172 -3.49 0.25 -0.27
N LEU A 173 -3.62 1.56 -0.45
CA LEU A 173 -4.30 2.45 0.49
C LEU A 173 -5.68 2.88 -0.01
N LYS A 174 -5.84 3.01 -1.34
CA LYS A 174 -7.11 3.35 -1.98
C LYS A 174 -7.22 2.62 -3.30
N SER A 175 -8.32 1.92 -3.49
CA SER A 175 -8.70 1.27 -4.75
C SER A 175 -9.44 2.24 -5.68
N SER A 176 -9.55 1.88 -6.94
CA SER A 176 -10.47 2.51 -7.91
C SER A 176 -11.94 2.26 -7.54
N ASN A 177 -12.22 1.19 -6.82
CA ASN A 177 -13.55 0.85 -6.33
C ASN A 177 -13.74 1.35 -4.89
N ASN A 178 -14.46 2.45 -4.72
CA ASN A 178 -14.73 3.07 -3.42
C ASN A 178 -16.04 2.59 -2.77
N ALA A 179 -16.68 1.56 -3.29
CA ALA A 179 -17.89 1.05 -2.69
C ALA A 179 -17.60 0.49 -1.28
N PRO A 180 -18.37 0.85 -0.25
CA PRO A 180 -18.21 0.31 1.09
C PRO A 180 -18.81 -1.10 1.18
N ILE A 181 -18.31 -2.01 0.34
CA ILE A 181 -18.66 -3.43 0.36
C ILE A 181 -17.80 -4.14 1.41
N ALA A 182 -18.29 -5.27 1.91
CA ALA A 182 -17.59 -6.04 2.93
C ALA A 182 -16.15 -6.40 2.53
N LYS A 183 -15.91 -6.66 1.25
CA LYS A 183 -14.60 -6.97 0.67
C LYS A 183 -13.65 -5.77 0.56
N ASN A 184 -14.13 -4.51 0.53
CA ASN A 184 -13.28 -3.31 0.50
C ASN A 184 -13.04 -2.73 1.90
N LYS A 185 -13.37 -3.46 2.94
CA LYS A 185 -13.25 -3.00 4.31
C LYS A 185 -11.80 -2.62 4.65
N GLY A 186 -10.83 -3.39 4.18
CA GLY A 186 -9.40 -3.15 4.43
C GLY A 186 -8.95 -1.76 3.98
N THR A 187 -9.18 -1.39 2.72
CA THR A 187 -8.80 -0.05 2.21
C THR A 187 -9.67 1.06 2.81
N TRP A 188 -10.95 0.78 3.08
CA TRP A 188 -11.84 1.75 3.72
C TRP A 188 -11.40 2.08 5.15
N ASP A 189 -10.89 1.12 5.89
CA ASP A 189 -10.42 1.33 7.27
C ASP A 189 -9.07 2.09 7.32
N LEU A 190 -8.30 2.10 6.23
CA LEU A 190 -7.08 2.90 6.11
C LEU A 190 -7.34 4.38 5.83
N MET A 191 -8.54 4.75 5.40
CA MET A 191 -8.89 6.14 5.15
C MET A 191 -9.24 6.86 6.45
N MET A 192 -8.69 8.07 6.64
CA MET A 192 -9.09 8.94 7.75
C MET A 192 -10.53 9.43 7.51
N LYS A 193 -11.44 9.05 8.39
CA LYS A 193 -12.88 9.38 8.33
C LYS A 193 -13.18 10.52 9.30
N ASN A 194 -14.24 11.31 9.00
CA ASN A 194 -14.77 12.36 9.88
C ASN A 194 -13.78 13.51 10.16
N ILE A 195 -12.96 13.89 9.19
CA ILE A 195 -12.16 15.12 9.25
C ILE A 195 -13.01 16.26 8.72
N TYR A 196 -13.38 17.17 9.61
CA TYR A 196 -14.09 18.40 9.25
C TYR A 196 -13.12 19.58 9.21
N SER A 197 -13.14 20.36 8.13
CA SER A 197 -12.46 21.66 8.13
C SER A 197 -13.19 22.60 9.08
N ILE A 198 -12.55 22.95 10.18
CA ILE A 198 -13.02 24.04 11.04
C ILE A 198 -12.55 25.32 10.35
N GLY A 199 -13.28 25.75 9.34
CA GLY A 199 -13.06 27.05 8.73
C GLY A 199 -13.27 28.12 9.77
N ALA A 200 -12.25 28.93 10.06
CA ALA A 200 -12.44 30.16 10.79
C ALA A 200 -13.32 31.06 9.93
N SER A 201 -14.59 31.19 10.27
CA SER A 201 -15.42 32.28 9.77
C SER A 201 -14.86 33.57 10.35
N GLN A 202 -14.25 34.38 9.51
CA GLN A 202 -14.01 35.80 9.82
C GLN A 202 -15.30 36.59 9.70
#